data_0dbce46e6443d806e1e9657302c25589
#
_entry.id   0dbce46e6443d806e1e9657302c25589
#
_cell.length_a   1.000
_cell.length_b   1.000
_cell.length_c   1.000
_cell.angle_alpha   90.00
_cell.angle_beta   90.00
_cell.angle_gamma   90.00
#
_symmetry.space_group_name_H-M   'P 1'
#
loop_
_entity.id
_entity.type
_entity.pdbx_description
1 polymer ?
#
loop_
_entity_poly.entity_id
_entity_poly.type
_entity_poly.pdbx_seq_one_letter_code
_entity_poly.pdbx_strand_id
1 'polypeptide(L)'
;GGGMMVLNPETLSLKYFAQGGDGDAELFQKGHIFCVRPDEKENLWIGTSQGLFCYNRQAKQIKHFTSANSQLPEGNVYEVSFDSTGKGWIATETGMCIYDPASQSLRSNVFPEGFVHRDKVRTIYEDTGHNLYFIREKGSLFTSTLTMDRFRNRSVFSTLPDNSLMSIVEDNQGWLWVACNDGLLRIKEEGEEYDAFTFNDGVPGPTFTNGAAYKDEKGILWFGNTKGLI
;
A
#
# COMPACT_ATOMS: atom_id res chain seq x y z
N GLY A 1 4.18 9.74 18.41
CA GLY A 1 4.72 9.46 17.08
C GLY A 1 6.22 9.71 17.06
N GLY A 2 7.00 8.78 16.44
CA GLY A 2 8.47 8.83 16.50
C GLY A 2 9.15 9.51 15.31
N GLY A 3 8.40 10.04 14.35
CA GLY A 3 8.98 10.58 13.13
C GLY A 3 9.65 9.51 12.24
N MET A 4 10.40 9.94 11.24
CA MET A 4 11.16 9.09 10.33
C MET A 4 12.65 9.22 10.59
N MET A 5 13.36 8.09 10.58
CA MET A 5 14.82 8.04 10.74
C MET A 5 15.45 7.40 9.51
N VAL A 6 16.66 7.83 9.20
CA VAL A 6 17.50 7.25 8.13
C VAL A 6 18.64 6.49 8.77
N LEU A 7 18.73 5.22 8.45
CA LEU A 7 19.87 4.36 8.83
C LEU A 7 20.89 4.34 7.69
N ASN A 8 22.14 4.62 8.00
CA ASN A 8 23.25 4.30 7.10
C ASN A 8 23.65 2.83 7.34
N PRO A 9 23.51 1.94 6.34
CA PRO A 9 23.76 0.51 6.53
C PRO A 9 25.24 0.17 6.73
N GLU A 10 26.16 0.99 6.26
CA GLU A 10 27.60 0.77 6.39
C GLU A 10 28.12 1.16 7.77
N THR A 11 27.66 2.29 8.30
CA THR A 11 28.13 2.85 9.57
C THR A 11 27.20 2.55 10.74
N LEU A 12 26.00 2.00 10.47
CA LEU A 12 24.90 1.78 11.41
C LEU A 12 24.48 3.07 12.14
N SER A 13 24.81 4.24 11.57
CA SER A 13 24.43 5.52 12.17
C SER A 13 22.99 5.85 11.83
N LEU A 14 22.25 6.35 12.82
CA LEU A 14 20.87 6.81 12.69
C LEU A 14 20.81 8.32 12.71
N LYS A 15 20.02 8.90 11.81
CA LYS A 15 19.71 10.33 11.78
C LYS A 15 18.21 10.53 11.61
N TYR A 16 17.65 11.55 12.26
CA TYR A 16 16.29 11.94 11.95
C TYR A 16 16.20 12.48 10.53
N PHE A 17 15.16 12.06 9.81
CA PHE A 17 14.84 12.61 8.50
C PHE A 17 14.36 14.05 8.66
N ALA A 18 14.84 14.96 7.79
CA ALA A 18 14.47 16.38 7.79
C ALA A 18 14.76 17.12 9.13
N GLN A 19 15.97 16.98 9.65
CA GLN A 19 16.48 17.91 10.66
C GLN A 19 16.91 19.22 9.99
N GLY A 20 16.08 20.25 10.07
CA GLY A 20 16.46 21.61 9.68
C GLY A 20 15.33 22.44 9.11
N GLY A 21 14.61 23.11 9.94
CA GLY A 21 14.11 24.47 9.70
C GLY A 21 12.87 24.71 8.84
N ASP A 22 12.40 23.74 8.08
CA ASP A 22 11.18 23.89 7.31
C ASP A 22 9.99 23.39 8.14
N GLY A 23 8.91 24.18 8.20
CA GLY A 23 7.71 23.87 9.00
C GLY A 23 7.10 22.48 8.73
N ASP A 24 7.35 21.94 7.53
CA ASP A 24 6.92 20.58 7.15
C ASP A 24 7.73 19.49 7.88
N ALA A 25 8.96 19.76 8.32
CA ALA A 25 9.75 18.79 9.09
C ALA A 25 9.14 18.50 10.46
N GLU A 26 8.45 19.47 11.09
CA GLU A 26 7.72 19.25 12.34
C GLU A 26 6.51 18.32 12.17
N LEU A 27 5.87 18.33 10.99
CA LEU A 27 4.72 17.48 10.71
C LEU A 27 5.10 15.99 10.71
N PHE A 28 6.31 15.65 10.25
CA PHE A 28 6.82 14.28 10.33
C PHE A 28 7.08 13.82 11.76
N GLN A 29 7.33 14.73 12.67
CA GLN A 29 7.56 14.41 14.10
C GLN A 29 6.24 14.24 14.87
N LYS A 30 5.18 14.90 14.43
CA LYS A 30 3.88 14.93 15.12
C LYS A 30 2.88 13.91 14.56
N GLY A 31 3.03 13.49 13.29
CA GLY A 31 2.14 12.56 12.60
C GLY A 31 2.54 11.09 12.75
N HIS A 32 1.56 10.20 12.55
CA HIS A 32 1.84 8.78 12.31
C HIS A 32 2.20 8.58 10.84
N ILE A 33 3.30 7.89 10.57
CA ILE A 33 3.71 7.50 9.23
C ILE A 33 3.20 6.08 9.00
N PHE A 34 2.44 5.87 7.92
CA PHE A 34 1.86 4.57 7.57
C PHE A 34 2.63 3.88 6.45
N CYS A 35 3.13 4.63 5.47
CA CYS A 35 3.92 4.09 4.38
C CYS A 35 4.98 5.07 3.89
N VAL A 36 6.05 4.52 3.29
CA VAL A 36 7.08 5.26 2.56
C VAL A 36 7.38 4.49 1.28
N ARG A 37 7.26 5.14 0.12
CA ARG A 37 7.51 4.53 -1.19
C ARG A 37 8.35 5.46 -2.06
N PRO A 38 9.38 4.96 -2.75
CA PRO A 38 10.04 5.71 -3.79
C PRO A 38 9.21 5.71 -5.08
N ASP A 39 9.27 6.80 -5.85
CA ASP A 39 8.86 6.81 -7.25
C ASP A 39 10.06 6.49 -8.18
N GLU A 40 9.83 6.43 -9.48
CA GLU A 40 10.90 6.18 -10.48
C GLU A 40 12.02 7.24 -10.50
N LYS A 41 11.74 8.44 -9.97
CA LYS A 41 12.71 9.53 -9.82
C LYS A 41 13.37 9.55 -8.45
N GLU A 42 13.18 8.48 -7.67
CA GLU A 42 13.64 8.34 -6.28
C GLU A 42 13.11 9.42 -5.31
N ASN A 43 12.04 10.13 -5.64
CA ASN A 43 11.35 10.94 -4.65
C ASN A 43 10.69 10.00 -3.63
N LEU A 44 10.67 10.40 -2.36
CA LEU A 44 10.01 9.64 -1.32
C LEU A 44 8.59 10.15 -1.10
N TRP A 45 7.63 9.27 -1.30
CA TRP A 45 6.23 9.53 -1.00
C TRP A 45 5.88 8.93 0.35
N ILE A 46 5.33 9.74 1.23
CA ILE A 46 5.16 9.42 2.64
C ILE A 46 3.71 9.62 3.00
N GLY A 47 3.01 8.51 3.26
CA GLY A 47 1.63 8.52 3.71
C GLY A 47 1.56 8.68 5.22
N THR A 48 0.78 9.66 5.69
CA THR A 48 0.71 10.02 7.11
C THR A 48 -0.71 10.31 7.59
N SER A 49 -0.85 10.52 8.89
CA SER A 49 -2.09 11.03 9.50
C SER A 49 -2.33 12.53 9.24
N GLN A 50 -1.38 13.22 8.61
CA GLN A 50 -1.46 14.64 8.28
C GLN A 50 -1.60 14.87 6.76
N GLY A 51 -1.85 13.82 5.99
CA GLY A 51 -1.91 13.84 4.54
C GLY A 51 -0.73 13.14 3.87
N LEU A 52 -0.46 13.51 2.64
CA LEU A 52 0.57 12.91 1.78
C LEU A 52 1.71 13.88 1.56
N PHE A 53 2.93 13.41 1.79
CA PHE A 53 4.14 14.18 1.51
C PHE A 53 4.94 13.56 0.37
N CYS A 54 5.51 14.40 -0.46
CA CYS A 54 6.49 14.03 -1.48
C CYS A 54 7.78 14.78 -1.22
N TYR A 55 8.83 14.05 -0.85
CA TYR A 55 10.16 14.60 -0.68
C TYR A 55 11.00 14.40 -1.94
N ASN A 56 11.32 15.50 -2.61
CA ASN A 56 12.25 15.49 -3.72
C ASN A 56 13.70 15.45 -3.18
N ARG A 57 14.38 14.31 -3.39
CA ARG A 57 15.74 14.09 -2.87
C ARG A 57 16.78 15.00 -3.49
N GLN A 58 16.64 15.32 -4.78
CA GLN A 58 17.59 16.17 -5.52
C GLN A 58 17.46 17.64 -5.11
N ALA A 59 16.23 18.15 -5.11
CA ALA A 59 15.96 19.55 -4.74
C ALA A 59 15.93 19.77 -3.21
N LYS A 60 15.87 18.69 -2.40
CA LYS A 60 15.70 18.71 -0.95
C LYS A 60 14.44 19.48 -0.53
N GLN A 61 13.38 19.37 -1.33
CA GLN A 61 12.11 20.06 -1.10
C GLN A 61 11.02 19.07 -0.74
N ILE A 62 10.13 19.47 0.14
CA ILE A 62 8.95 18.72 0.53
C ILE A 62 7.73 19.40 -0.07
N LYS A 63 6.86 18.60 -0.70
CA LYS A 63 5.53 19.01 -1.13
C LYS A 63 4.50 18.29 -0.25
N HIS A 64 3.60 19.03 0.35
CA HIS A 64 2.55 18.51 1.23
C HIS A 64 1.19 18.62 0.53
N PHE A 65 0.51 17.49 0.39
CA PHE A 65 -0.82 17.38 -0.18
C PHE A 65 -1.83 17.07 0.92
N THR A 66 -2.90 17.87 0.94
CA THR A 66 -4.04 17.71 1.84
C THR A 66 -5.34 17.87 1.06
N SER A 67 -6.48 17.56 1.65
CA SER A 67 -7.80 17.83 1.06
C SER A 67 -8.08 19.33 0.86
N ALA A 68 -7.38 20.19 1.58
CA ALA A 68 -7.53 21.65 1.47
C ALA A 68 -6.77 22.23 0.25
N ASN A 69 -5.68 21.60 -0.20
CA ASN A 69 -4.84 22.15 -1.27
C ASN A 69 -4.74 21.26 -2.51
N SER A 70 -5.41 20.12 -2.52
CA SER A 70 -5.38 19.13 -3.61
C SER A 70 -6.65 18.30 -3.66
N GLN A 71 -6.73 17.36 -4.60
CA GLN A 71 -7.80 16.37 -4.66
C GLN A 71 -7.51 15.11 -3.81
N LEU A 72 -6.66 15.22 -2.80
CA LEU A 72 -6.46 14.15 -1.83
C LEU A 72 -7.75 13.98 -1.01
N PRO A 73 -8.35 12.76 -0.94
CA PRO A 73 -9.45 12.51 -0.02
C PRO A 73 -9.04 12.74 1.43
N GLU A 74 -9.99 13.11 2.28
CA GLU A 74 -9.73 13.37 3.71
C GLU A 74 -9.25 12.14 4.47
N GLY A 75 -8.57 12.40 5.59
CA GLY A 75 -8.15 11.38 6.56
C GLY A 75 -6.71 10.90 6.37
N ASN A 76 -6.41 9.78 7.03
CA ASN A 76 -5.08 9.18 7.01
C ASN A 76 -4.74 8.63 5.61
N VAL A 77 -3.49 8.75 5.18
CA VAL A 77 -2.97 8.11 3.96
C VAL A 77 -2.27 6.82 4.36
N TYR A 78 -2.88 5.68 4.04
CA TYR A 78 -2.40 4.37 4.48
C TYR A 78 -1.39 3.72 3.54
N GLU A 79 -1.57 3.92 2.23
CA GLU A 79 -0.71 3.30 1.22
C GLU A 79 -0.50 4.22 0.03
N VAL A 80 0.69 4.12 -0.53
CA VAL A 80 1.06 4.67 -1.83
C VAL A 80 1.70 3.55 -2.63
N SER A 81 1.25 3.31 -3.83
CA SER A 81 1.83 2.33 -4.74
C SER A 81 2.01 2.96 -6.12
N PHE A 82 3.14 2.70 -6.77
CA PHE A 82 3.36 3.15 -8.15
C PHE A 82 3.18 1.98 -9.08
N ASP A 83 2.38 2.18 -10.12
CA ASP A 83 2.21 1.19 -11.17
C ASP A 83 3.34 1.26 -12.20
N SER A 84 3.40 0.26 -13.08
CA SER A 84 4.39 0.15 -14.15
C SER A 84 4.35 1.29 -15.17
N THR A 85 3.33 2.16 -15.14
CA THR A 85 3.25 3.39 -15.95
C THR A 85 3.74 4.63 -15.19
N GLY A 86 4.16 4.46 -13.93
CA GLY A 86 4.61 5.55 -13.06
C GLY A 86 3.48 6.35 -12.40
N LYS A 87 2.21 5.96 -12.56
CA LYS A 87 1.10 6.58 -11.80
C LYS A 87 1.14 6.13 -10.35
N GLY A 88 0.93 7.08 -9.44
CA GLY A 88 0.85 6.79 -8.01
C GLY A 88 -0.60 6.54 -7.59
N TRP A 89 -0.87 5.39 -7.01
CA TRP A 89 -2.16 5.03 -6.41
C TRP A 89 -2.11 5.31 -4.92
N ILE A 90 -2.97 6.18 -4.43
CA ILE A 90 -2.97 6.65 -3.05
C ILE A 90 -4.25 6.20 -2.37
N ALA A 91 -4.09 5.42 -1.30
CA ALA A 91 -5.19 4.93 -0.47
C ALA A 91 -5.32 5.75 0.80
N THR A 92 -6.52 6.29 1.04
CA THR A 92 -6.82 7.08 2.22
C THR A 92 -7.95 6.44 3.06
N GLU A 93 -8.22 7.04 4.20
CA GLU A 93 -9.31 6.62 5.09
C GLU A 93 -10.68 6.73 4.45
N THR A 94 -10.88 7.72 3.59
CA THR A 94 -12.18 8.02 2.99
C THR A 94 -12.26 7.71 1.50
N GLY A 95 -11.23 7.09 0.92
CA GLY A 95 -11.23 6.71 -0.49
C GLY A 95 -9.85 6.65 -1.11
N MET A 96 -9.79 6.85 -2.41
CA MET A 96 -8.57 6.80 -3.20
C MET A 96 -8.42 7.98 -4.13
N CYS A 97 -7.18 8.29 -4.49
CA CYS A 97 -6.87 9.16 -5.62
C CYS A 97 -5.66 8.63 -6.39
N ILE A 98 -5.46 9.15 -7.59
CA ILE A 98 -4.34 8.81 -8.47
C ILE A 98 -3.45 10.04 -8.63
N TYR A 99 -2.15 9.86 -8.43
CA TYR A 99 -1.15 10.84 -8.82
C TYR A 99 -0.76 10.61 -10.28
N ASP A 100 -0.87 11.64 -11.09
CA ASP A 100 -0.46 11.65 -12.48
C ASP A 100 0.91 12.36 -12.59
N PRO A 101 1.99 11.65 -12.92
CA PRO A 101 3.32 12.23 -13.00
C PRO A 101 3.48 13.26 -14.14
N ALA A 102 2.66 13.20 -15.19
CA ALA A 102 2.70 14.14 -16.31
C ALA A 102 2.13 15.50 -15.91
N SER A 103 1.00 15.53 -15.22
CA SER A 103 0.39 16.77 -14.71
C SER A 103 0.85 17.15 -13.30
N GLN A 104 1.60 16.27 -12.62
CA GLN A 104 2.05 16.42 -11.24
C GLN A 104 0.90 16.75 -10.25
N SER A 105 -0.27 16.19 -10.51
CA SER A 105 -1.49 16.45 -9.75
C SER A 105 -2.18 15.19 -9.29
N LEU A 106 -2.98 15.32 -8.23
CA LEU A 106 -3.85 14.26 -7.72
C LEU A 106 -5.23 14.37 -8.36
N ARG A 107 -5.84 13.21 -8.67
CA ARG A 107 -7.20 13.10 -9.21
C ARG A 107 -7.99 12.06 -8.43
N SER A 108 -9.12 12.46 -7.83
CA SER A 108 -9.99 11.58 -7.04
C SER A 108 -11.18 11.02 -7.83
N ASN A 109 -11.64 11.70 -8.88
CA ASN A 109 -12.87 11.36 -9.64
C ASN A 109 -12.59 10.48 -10.87
N VAL A 110 -11.64 9.55 -10.77
CA VAL A 110 -11.21 8.70 -11.89
C VAL A 110 -11.71 7.26 -11.78
N PHE A 111 -12.44 6.94 -10.72
CA PHE A 111 -12.91 5.58 -10.45
C PHE A 111 -14.30 5.36 -11.04
N PRO A 112 -14.59 4.15 -11.61
CA PRO A 112 -15.88 3.86 -12.20
C PRO A 112 -17.01 3.85 -11.15
N GLU A 113 -18.23 4.08 -11.64
CA GLU A 113 -19.45 3.97 -10.84
C GLU A 113 -19.55 2.56 -10.22
N GLY A 114 -19.76 2.48 -8.90
CA GLY A 114 -19.75 1.20 -8.18
C GLY A 114 -18.44 0.88 -7.47
N PHE A 115 -17.33 1.54 -7.78
CA PHE A 115 -16.20 1.63 -6.88
C PHE A 115 -16.61 2.58 -5.75
N VAL A 116 -16.91 2.02 -4.59
CA VAL A 116 -17.41 2.82 -3.47
C VAL A 116 -16.32 3.76 -3.01
N HIS A 117 -16.43 5.02 -3.41
CA HIS A 117 -15.46 6.10 -3.15
C HIS A 117 -15.19 6.37 -1.66
N ARG A 118 -15.89 5.72 -0.76
CA ARG A 118 -15.85 5.96 0.69
C ARG A 118 -15.35 4.79 1.52
N ASP A 119 -14.94 3.71 0.89
CA ASP A 119 -14.40 2.59 1.64
C ASP A 119 -12.88 2.71 1.76
N LYS A 120 -12.42 2.54 2.97
CA LYS A 120 -11.01 2.54 3.33
C LYS A 120 -10.26 1.43 2.59
N VAL A 121 -9.36 1.81 1.71
CA VAL A 121 -8.41 0.90 1.06
C VAL A 121 -7.15 0.83 1.91
N ARG A 122 -6.63 -0.37 2.12
CA ARG A 122 -5.47 -0.61 2.97
C ARG A 122 -4.23 -1.02 2.21
N THR A 123 -4.41 -1.72 1.09
CA THR A 123 -3.30 -2.24 0.29
C THR A 123 -3.65 -2.14 -1.18
N ILE A 124 -2.66 -1.74 -1.96
CA ILE A 124 -2.72 -1.67 -3.42
C ILE A 124 -1.53 -2.46 -3.95
N TYR A 125 -1.77 -3.34 -4.91
CA TYR A 125 -0.75 -4.18 -5.50
C TYR A 125 -0.96 -4.30 -7.00
N GLU A 126 0.12 -4.28 -7.80
CA GLU A 126 0.14 -4.61 -9.21
C GLU A 126 0.88 -5.94 -9.39
N ASP A 127 0.26 -6.89 -10.10
CA ASP A 127 0.90 -8.14 -10.47
C ASP A 127 1.74 -8.01 -11.76
N THR A 128 2.44 -9.06 -12.13
CA THR A 128 3.26 -9.10 -13.36
C THR A 128 2.42 -9.07 -14.64
N GLY A 129 1.14 -9.37 -14.56
CA GLY A 129 0.15 -9.25 -15.64
C GLY A 129 -0.46 -7.84 -15.78
N HIS A 130 0.02 -6.86 -14.98
CA HIS A 130 -0.50 -5.49 -14.92
C HIS A 130 -1.95 -5.39 -14.44
N ASN A 131 -2.39 -6.31 -13.59
CA ASN A 131 -3.64 -6.20 -12.89
C ASN A 131 -3.42 -5.53 -11.54
N LEU A 132 -4.36 -4.66 -11.17
CA LEU A 132 -4.37 -3.98 -9.90
C LEU A 132 -5.28 -4.70 -8.92
N TYR A 133 -4.80 -4.84 -7.69
CA TYR A 133 -5.51 -5.44 -6.57
C TYR A 133 -5.65 -4.43 -5.44
N PHE A 134 -6.86 -4.33 -4.90
CA PHE A 134 -7.21 -3.39 -3.84
C PHE A 134 -7.80 -4.17 -2.67
N ILE A 135 -7.10 -4.21 -1.55
CA ILE A 135 -7.63 -4.74 -0.30
C ILE A 135 -8.32 -3.61 0.47
N ARG A 136 -9.61 -3.81 0.75
CA ARG A 136 -10.43 -2.85 1.49
C ARG A 136 -10.61 -3.27 2.94
N GLU A 137 -10.93 -2.31 3.79
CA GLU A 137 -11.40 -2.61 5.15
C GLU A 137 -12.59 -3.56 5.08
N LYS A 138 -12.69 -4.52 5.97
CA LYS A 138 -13.63 -5.64 5.94
C LYS A 138 -13.30 -6.76 4.92
N GLY A 139 -12.06 -6.80 4.40
CA GLY A 139 -11.54 -7.97 3.70
C GLY A 139 -12.03 -8.18 2.27
N SER A 140 -12.63 -7.19 1.64
CA SER A 140 -12.97 -7.30 0.22
C SER A 140 -11.74 -7.10 -0.65
N LEU A 141 -11.53 -7.99 -1.63
CA LEU A 141 -10.52 -7.85 -2.66
C LEU A 141 -11.17 -7.43 -3.96
N PHE A 142 -10.73 -6.30 -4.49
CA PHE A 142 -11.12 -5.84 -5.81
C PHE A 142 -9.95 -5.94 -6.76
N THR A 143 -10.24 -6.24 -8.02
CA THR A 143 -9.27 -6.27 -9.10
C THR A 143 -9.68 -5.31 -10.21
N SER A 144 -8.70 -4.73 -10.88
CA SER A 144 -8.89 -3.90 -12.06
C SER A 144 -7.68 -3.98 -12.98
N THR A 145 -7.81 -3.49 -14.19
CA THR A 145 -6.69 -3.19 -15.08
C THR A 145 -6.11 -1.80 -14.77
N LEU A 146 -4.94 -1.47 -15.30
CA LEU A 146 -4.35 -0.12 -15.18
C LEU A 146 -5.21 0.98 -15.82
N THR A 147 -6.06 0.61 -16.78
CA THR A 147 -6.99 1.53 -17.46
C THR A 147 -8.31 1.69 -16.71
N MET A 148 -8.54 0.90 -15.66
CA MET A 148 -9.78 0.90 -14.87
C MET A 148 -11.04 0.55 -15.69
N ASP A 149 -10.90 -0.12 -16.82
CA ASP A 149 -12.01 -0.54 -17.68
C ASP A 149 -12.67 -1.86 -17.25
N ARG A 150 -12.00 -2.63 -16.40
CA ARG A 150 -12.51 -3.87 -15.82
C ARG A 150 -12.37 -3.85 -14.32
N PHE A 151 -13.48 -3.67 -13.65
CA PHE A 151 -13.51 -3.67 -12.19
C PHE A 151 -14.31 -4.87 -11.69
N ARG A 152 -13.68 -5.71 -10.85
CA ARG A 152 -14.33 -6.93 -10.31
C ARG A 152 -14.17 -7.00 -8.80
N ASN A 153 -15.25 -7.31 -8.11
CA ASN A 153 -15.19 -7.73 -6.71
C ASN A 153 -14.93 -9.24 -6.68
N ARG A 154 -13.86 -9.65 -6.01
CA ARG A 154 -13.52 -11.07 -5.80
C ARG A 154 -14.29 -11.60 -4.59
N SER A 155 -15.57 -11.88 -4.81
CA SER A 155 -16.51 -12.30 -3.75
C SER A 155 -16.14 -13.62 -3.05
N VAL A 156 -15.25 -14.43 -3.65
CA VAL A 156 -14.77 -15.68 -3.06
C VAL A 156 -14.23 -15.49 -1.63
N PHE A 157 -13.66 -14.33 -1.33
CA PHE A 157 -13.15 -14.03 0.00
C PHE A 157 -14.23 -13.58 0.98
N SER A 158 -15.45 -13.30 0.54
CA SER A 158 -16.57 -12.94 1.43
C SER A 158 -17.07 -14.10 2.29
N THR A 159 -16.67 -15.33 1.94
CA THR A 159 -17.04 -16.54 2.68
C THR A 159 -16.06 -16.90 3.79
N LEU A 160 -14.92 -16.19 3.90
CA LEU A 160 -13.96 -16.41 4.97
C LEU A 160 -14.52 -15.95 6.32
N PRO A 161 -14.33 -16.73 7.40
CA PRO A 161 -14.91 -16.44 8.71
C PRO A 161 -14.47 -15.09 9.31
N ASP A 162 -13.28 -14.64 9.02
CA ASP A 162 -12.75 -13.34 9.48
C ASP A 162 -12.03 -12.66 8.32
N ASN A 163 -12.79 -11.86 7.56
CA ASN A 163 -12.45 -11.31 6.25
C ASN A 163 -11.38 -10.22 6.27
N SER A 164 -10.49 -10.22 7.22
CA SER A 164 -9.41 -9.23 7.26
C SER A 164 -8.25 -9.65 6.39
N LEU A 165 -8.32 -9.34 5.09
CA LEU A 165 -7.15 -9.42 4.20
C LEU A 165 -6.18 -8.31 4.57
N MET A 166 -4.88 -8.65 4.68
CA MET A 166 -3.85 -7.75 5.22
C MET A 166 -2.85 -7.30 4.17
N SER A 167 -2.31 -8.24 3.40
CA SER A 167 -1.30 -7.97 2.39
C SER A 167 -1.39 -8.96 1.25
N ILE A 168 -0.80 -8.60 0.11
CA ILE A 168 -0.82 -9.41 -1.11
C ILE A 168 0.53 -9.30 -1.81
N VAL A 169 1.00 -10.40 -2.38
CA VAL A 169 2.21 -10.48 -3.19
C VAL A 169 2.12 -11.63 -4.16
N GLU A 170 2.70 -11.49 -5.35
CA GLU A 170 2.76 -12.52 -6.38
C GLU A 170 4.08 -13.30 -6.30
N ASP A 171 4.02 -14.65 -6.42
CA ASP A 171 5.21 -15.50 -6.53
C ASP A 171 5.74 -15.56 -7.97
N ASN A 172 6.83 -16.32 -8.19
CA ASN A 172 7.45 -16.45 -9.51
C ASN A 172 6.65 -17.34 -10.49
N GLN A 173 5.57 -17.96 -10.03
CA GLN A 173 4.69 -18.82 -10.82
C GLN A 173 3.36 -18.14 -11.17
N GLY A 174 3.22 -16.86 -10.79
CA GLY A 174 2.01 -16.07 -11.00
C GLY A 174 0.87 -16.41 -10.03
N TRP A 175 1.20 -17.00 -8.87
CA TRP A 175 0.23 -17.17 -7.80
C TRP A 175 0.23 -15.94 -6.90
N LEU A 176 -0.94 -15.45 -6.60
CA LEU A 176 -1.12 -14.40 -5.61
C LEU A 176 -1.28 -15.01 -4.22
N TRP A 177 -0.42 -14.57 -3.32
CA TRP A 177 -0.46 -14.93 -1.92
C TRP A 177 -1.04 -13.78 -1.12
N VAL A 178 -2.09 -14.05 -0.38
CA VAL A 178 -2.84 -13.06 0.39
C VAL A 178 -2.80 -13.45 1.86
N ALA A 179 -2.21 -12.59 2.68
CA ALA A 179 -2.23 -12.79 4.12
C ALA A 179 -3.58 -12.35 4.70
N CYS A 180 -4.12 -13.15 5.60
CA CYS A 180 -5.35 -12.88 6.34
C CYS A 180 -5.19 -13.23 7.82
N ASN A 181 -6.21 -12.95 8.63
CA ASN A 181 -6.14 -13.24 10.07
C ASN A 181 -5.87 -14.72 10.39
N ASP A 182 -6.40 -15.63 9.58
CA ASP A 182 -6.32 -17.07 9.86
C ASP A 182 -5.16 -17.79 9.16
N GLY A 183 -4.37 -17.07 8.33
CA GLY A 183 -3.26 -17.68 7.62
C GLY A 183 -2.93 -17.00 6.29
N LEU A 184 -2.51 -17.81 5.33
CA LEU A 184 -2.19 -17.41 3.96
C LEU A 184 -3.16 -18.07 2.99
N LEU A 185 -3.63 -17.31 2.03
CA LEU A 185 -4.42 -17.79 0.90
C LEU A 185 -3.57 -17.72 -0.35
N ARG A 186 -3.70 -18.71 -1.24
CA ARG A 186 -3.05 -18.73 -2.53
C ARG A 186 -4.10 -18.82 -3.63
N ILE A 187 -4.08 -17.87 -4.55
CA ILE A 187 -5.07 -17.78 -5.64
C ILE A 187 -4.38 -17.57 -6.99
N LYS A 188 -5.02 -17.99 -8.06
CA LYS A 188 -4.69 -17.54 -9.43
C LYS A 188 -5.56 -16.36 -9.84
N GLU A 189 -5.05 -15.54 -10.74
CA GLU A 189 -5.73 -14.35 -11.27
C GLU A 189 -7.16 -14.66 -11.76
N GLU A 190 -7.36 -15.72 -12.51
CA GLU A 190 -8.65 -16.09 -13.12
C GLU A 190 -9.52 -17.00 -12.24
N GLY A 191 -8.97 -17.53 -11.13
CA GLY A 191 -9.65 -18.54 -10.31
C GLY A 191 -10.63 -17.94 -9.31
N GLU A 192 -11.75 -18.62 -9.10
CA GLU A 192 -12.63 -18.41 -7.95
C GLU A 192 -12.25 -19.31 -6.76
N GLU A 193 -11.35 -20.27 -6.99
CA GLU A 193 -10.86 -21.21 -5.99
C GLU A 193 -9.55 -20.69 -5.37
N TYR A 194 -9.35 -21.02 -4.10
CA TYR A 194 -8.12 -20.70 -3.37
C TYR A 194 -7.67 -21.88 -2.53
N ASP A 195 -6.35 -21.99 -2.34
CA ASP A 195 -5.77 -22.85 -1.32
C ASP A 195 -5.60 -22.02 -0.04
N ALA A 196 -5.91 -22.59 1.11
CA ALA A 196 -5.74 -21.96 2.41
C ALA A 196 -4.66 -22.70 3.21
N PHE A 197 -3.73 -21.95 3.77
CA PHE A 197 -2.65 -22.44 4.64
C PHE A 197 -2.81 -21.79 6.02
N THR A 198 -2.97 -22.63 7.03
CA THR A 198 -3.26 -22.23 8.40
C THR A 198 -2.13 -22.61 9.36
N PHE A 199 -2.34 -22.41 10.63
CA PHE A 199 -1.40 -22.87 11.67
C PHE A 199 -1.11 -24.37 11.58
N ASN A 200 -2.08 -25.18 11.17
CA ASN A 200 -1.88 -26.63 11.00
C ASN A 200 -0.94 -26.98 9.85
N ASP A 201 -0.76 -26.07 8.91
CA ASP A 201 0.16 -26.21 7.77
C ASP A 201 1.53 -25.56 8.04
N GLY A 202 1.77 -25.12 9.28
CA GLY A 202 3.03 -24.51 9.71
C GLY A 202 3.09 -23.00 9.54
N VAL A 203 2.00 -22.35 9.14
CA VAL A 203 1.92 -20.87 9.11
C VAL A 203 1.84 -20.37 10.55
N PRO A 204 2.79 -19.54 11.03
CA PRO A 204 2.73 -19.03 12.39
C PRO A 204 1.48 -18.20 12.61
N GLY A 205 0.74 -18.50 13.65
CA GLY A 205 -0.59 -18.05 14.05
C GLY A 205 -1.00 -16.60 13.77
N PRO A 206 -2.22 -16.20 14.16
CA PRO A 206 -2.93 -15.03 13.64
C PRO A 206 -2.15 -13.72 13.86
N THR A 207 -2.45 -12.70 13.06
CA THR A 207 -1.99 -11.31 13.18
C THR A 207 -0.92 -10.87 12.17
N PHE A 208 -1.17 -11.12 10.90
CA PHE A 208 -0.42 -10.46 9.83
C PHE A 208 -0.62 -8.93 9.86
N THR A 209 0.35 -8.20 9.35
CA THR A 209 0.35 -6.73 9.35
C THR A 209 -0.07 -6.22 7.97
N ASN A 210 -0.91 -5.19 7.93
CA ASN A 210 -1.35 -4.57 6.68
C ASN A 210 -0.16 -4.11 5.84
N GLY A 211 -0.17 -4.44 4.54
CA GLY A 211 0.84 -4.04 3.58
C GLY A 211 2.22 -4.67 3.80
N ALA A 212 2.35 -5.59 4.77
CA ALA A 212 3.62 -6.21 5.10
C ALA A 212 3.83 -7.53 4.33
N ALA A 213 3.94 -7.45 3.02
CA ALA A 213 4.36 -8.54 2.15
C ALA A 213 5.45 -8.06 1.18
N TYR A 214 6.43 -8.90 0.92
CA TYR A 214 7.56 -8.58 0.05
C TYR A 214 8.07 -9.83 -0.64
N LYS A 215 8.41 -9.72 -1.92
CA LYS A 215 9.14 -10.75 -2.67
C LYS A 215 10.57 -10.26 -2.90
N ASP A 216 11.54 -11.03 -2.42
CA ASP A 216 12.95 -10.69 -2.61
C ASP A 216 13.45 -11.06 -4.02
N GLU A 217 14.69 -10.68 -4.32
CA GLU A 217 15.35 -10.94 -5.60
C GLU A 217 15.51 -12.44 -5.92
N LYS A 218 15.45 -13.30 -4.91
CA LYS A 218 15.51 -14.77 -5.05
C LYS A 218 14.12 -15.38 -5.26
N GLY A 219 13.07 -14.58 -5.19
CA GLY A 219 11.69 -15.02 -5.29
C GLY A 219 11.10 -15.59 -4.00
N ILE A 220 11.77 -15.38 -2.85
CA ILE A 220 11.25 -15.75 -1.55
C ILE A 220 10.21 -14.71 -1.13
N LEU A 221 9.07 -15.19 -0.67
CA LEU A 221 8.00 -14.35 -0.16
C LEU A 221 8.17 -14.14 1.35
N TRP A 222 8.10 -12.91 1.77
CA TRP A 222 8.20 -12.50 3.16
C TRP A 222 6.91 -11.87 3.62
N PHE A 223 6.39 -12.29 4.75
CA PHE A 223 5.20 -11.70 5.36
C PHE A 223 5.50 -11.23 6.77
N GLY A 224 5.09 -10.00 7.06
CA GLY A 224 5.21 -9.44 8.40
C GLY A 224 4.01 -9.78 9.27
N ASN A 225 4.27 -10.22 10.49
CA ASN A 225 3.25 -10.36 11.52
C ASN A 225 3.71 -9.71 12.84
N THR A 226 2.84 -9.67 13.85
CA THR A 226 3.15 -9.05 15.14
C THR A 226 4.28 -9.73 15.92
N LYS A 227 4.73 -10.91 15.48
CA LYS A 227 5.82 -11.68 16.11
C LYS A 227 7.11 -11.68 15.30
N GLY A 228 7.10 -11.11 14.07
CA GLY A 228 8.28 -11.04 13.21
C GLY A 228 7.98 -11.27 11.73
N LEU A 229 8.95 -11.82 11.01
CA LEU A 229 8.86 -12.20 9.60
C LEU A 229 8.69 -13.70 9.45
N ILE A 230 7.96 -14.07 8.43
CA ILE A 230 7.73 -15.45 7.96
C ILE A 230 8.22 -15.54 6.55
#